data_af5937147cc018f12ed64fab272392b8
#
_entry.id   af5937147cc018f12ed64fab272392b8
#
_cell.length_a   1.000
_cell.length_b   1.000
_cell.length_c   1.000
_cell.angle_alpha   90.00
_cell.angle_beta   90.00
_cell.angle_gamma   90.00
#
_symmetry.space_group_name_H-M   'P 1'
#
loop_
_entity.id
_entity.type
_entity.pdbx_description
1 polymer ?
#
loop_
_entity_poly.entity_id
_entity_poly.type
_entity_poly.pdbx_seq_one_letter_code
_entity_poly.pdbx_strand_id
1 'polypeptide(L)'
;MLRNYQNVLVALDGSEQSEKAFWEAVEISKRNKAKLYVLSIINNAELSTSAYSFSKLFEQEKTRVETEMLKKIYDANQQGVKDVAVIVEVGDPKRYIIHAATETYPIDLIVIGGTGKGALSRAVVGSTTDYVVNHAKCSVFVVK
;
A
#
# COMPACT_ATOMS: atom_id res chain seq x y z
N MET A 1 27.95 7.68 1.93
CA MET A 1 27.45 6.36 2.39
C MET A 1 26.09 6.10 1.79
N LEU A 2 25.92 4.94 1.16
CA LEU A 2 24.65 4.56 0.60
C LEU A 2 23.72 4.10 1.71
N ARG A 3 22.47 4.58 1.66
CA ARG A 3 21.46 4.18 2.63
C ARG A 3 20.81 2.88 2.19
N ASN A 4 20.77 1.90 3.08
CA ASN A 4 20.07 0.65 2.86
C ASN A 4 18.74 0.68 3.62
N TYR A 5 17.66 0.32 2.92
CA TYR A 5 16.35 0.15 3.54
C TYR A 5 16.20 -1.29 4.00
N GLN A 6 15.61 -1.49 5.16
CA GLN A 6 15.39 -2.83 5.72
C GLN A 6 13.93 -3.26 5.66
N ASN A 7 13.01 -2.32 5.72
CA ASN A 7 11.58 -2.59 5.78
C ASN A 7 10.84 -1.58 4.90
N VAL A 8 10.36 -2.06 3.76
CA VAL A 8 9.68 -1.24 2.76
C VAL A 8 8.19 -1.52 2.80
N LEU A 9 7.37 -0.47 2.86
CA LEU A 9 5.92 -0.56 2.82
C LEU A 9 5.42 0.01 1.50
N VAL A 10 4.57 -0.72 0.80
CA VAL A 10 3.85 -0.21 -0.37
C VAL A 10 2.36 -0.32 -0.12
N ALA A 11 1.62 0.74 -0.43
CA ALA A 11 0.17 0.80 -0.29
C ALA A 11 -0.50 0.63 -1.65
N LEU A 12 -1.48 -0.26 -1.74
CA LEU A 12 -2.20 -0.56 -2.98
C LEU A 12 -3.68 -0.22 -2.82
N ASP A 13 -4.24 0.39 -3.84
CA ASP A 13 -5.68 0.71 -3.91
C ASP A 13 -6.35 0.19 -5.19
N GLY A 14 -5.64 -0.62 -5.95
CA GLY A 14 -6.13 -1.17 -7.22
C GLY A 14 -5.94 -0.23 -8.41
N SER A 15 -5.40 0.96 -8.21
CA SER A 15 -5.12 1.90 -9.29
C SER A 15 -3.87 1.50 -10.07
N GLU A 16 -3.75 2.00 -11.30
CA GLU A 16 -2.56 1.82 -12.11
C GLU A 16 -1.32 2.39 -11.45
N GLN A 17 -1.45 3.54 -10.79
CA GLN A 17 -0.35 4.18 -10.07
C GLN A 17 0.14 3.32 -8.90
N SER A 18 -0.77 2.68 -8.17
CA SER A 18 -0.38 1.79 -7.07
C SER A 18 0.29 0.52 -7.59
N GLU A 19 -0.09 0.03 -8.78
CA GLU A 19 0.62 -1.09 -9.39
C GLU A 19 2.06 -0.72 -9.75
N LYS A 20 2.27 0.47 -10.29
CA LYS A 20 3.62 0.97 -10.55
C LYS A 20 4.42 1.08 -9.25
N ALA A 21 3.77 1.57 -8.20
CA ALA A 21 4.40 1.67 -6.89
C ALA A 21 4.81 0.31 -6.35
N PHE A 22 3.97 -0.71 -6.55
CA PHE A 22 4.29 -2.08 -6.15
C PHE A 22 5.59 -2.57 -6.80
N TRP A 23 5.70 -2.41 -8.11
CA TRP A 23 6.89 -2.89 -8.83
C TRP A 23 8.16 -2.11 -8.45
N GLU A 24 8.04 -0.81 -8.18
CA GLU A 24 9.16 -0.02 -7.64
C GLU A 24 9.58 -0.52 -6.26
N ALA A 25 8.60 -0.82 -5.40
CA ALA A 25 8.87 -1.35 -4.08
C ALA A 25 9.56 -2.72 -4.13
N VAL A 26 9.14 -3.57 -5.07
CA VAL A 26 9.76 -4.87 -5.31
C VAL A 26 11.23 -4.68 -5.69
N GLU A 27 11.51 -3.79 -6.61
CA GLU A 27 12.87 -3.54 -7.08
C GLU A 27 13.76 -3.00 -5.96
N ILE A 28 13.24 -2.04 -5.19
CA ILE A 28 13.96 -1.47 -4.05
C ILE A 28 14.23 -2.53 -2.99
N SER A 29 13.23 -3.34 -2.67
CA SER A 29 13.36 -4.40 -1.66
C SER A 29 14.38 -5.46 -2.10
N LYS A 30 14.37 -5.82 -3.36
CA LYS A 30 15.33 -6.76 -3.92
C LYS A 30 16.76 -6.25 -3.79
N ARG A 31 17.01 -5.01 -4.20
CA ARG A 31 18.35 -4.41 -4.15
C ARG A 31 18.87 -4.27 -2.73
N ASN A 32 17.98 -3.98 -1.78
CA ASN A 32 18.36 -3.75 -0.39
C ASN A 32 18.27 -5.01 0.47
N LYS A 33 17.79 -6.12 -0.07
CA LYS A 33 17.50 -7.35 0.69
C LYS A 33 16.53 -7.03 1.84
N ALA A 34 15.57 -6.16 1.58
CA ALA A 34 14.61 -5.68 2.56
C ALA A 34 13.39 -6.59 2.63
N LYS A 35 12.71 -6.54 3.76
CA LYS A 35 11.36 -7.10 3.88
C LYS A 35 10.38 -6.14 3.20
N LEU A 36 9.46 -6.71 2.42
CA LEU A 36 8.42 -5.94 1.74
C LEU A 36 7.09 -6.18 2.43
N TYR A 37 6.45 -5.08 2.85
CA TYR A 37 5.10 -5.09 3.41
C TYR A 37 4.17 -4.53 2.36
N VAL A 38 3.19 -5.32 1.94
CA VAL A 38 2.19 -4.91 0.94
C VAL A 38 0.87 -4.69 1.66
N LEU A 39 0.40 -3.47 1.66
CA LEU A 39 -0.76 -3.03 2.43
C LEU A 39 -1.90 -2.66 1.48
N SER A 40 -3.08 -3.23 1.70
CA SER A 40 -4.31 -2.81 1.04
C SER A 40 -5.34 -2.46 2.09
N ILE A 41 -5.95 -1.29 1.96
CA ILE A 41 -6.96 -0.81 2.89
C ILE A 41 -8.28 -0.71 2.16
N ILE A 42 -9.27 -1.45 2.67
CA ILE A 42 -10.64 -1.39 2.16
C ILE A 42 -11.28 -0.16 2.78
N ASN A 43 -11.62 0.82 1.95
CA ASN A 43 -12.26 2.04 2.41
C ASN A 43 -13.73 1.76 2.65
N ASN A 44 -14.14 1.70 3.93
CA ASN A 44 -15.51 1.39 4.30
C ASN A 44 -16.50 2.46 3.89
N ALA A 45 -16.06 3.69 3.59
CA ALA A 45 -16.94 4.75 3.10
C ALA A 45 -17.48 4.45 1.69
N GLU A 46 -16.84 3.55 0.95
CA GLU A 46 -17.27 3.14 -0.39
C GLU A 46 -18.27 1.99 -0.37
N LEU A 47 -18.58 1.43 0.80
CA LEU A 47 -19.50 0.31 0.93
C LEU A 47 -20.92 0.79 1.24
N SER A 48 -21.90 -0.15 1.17
CA SER A 48 -23.30 0.14 1.39
C SER A 48 -23.57 0.68 2.81
N THR A 49 -24.57 1.56 2.95
CA THR A 49 -25.02 2.09 4.24
C THR A 49 -25.87 1.09 5.01
N SER A 50 -26.47 0.07 4.36
CA SER A 50 -27.23 -0.99 5.03
C SER A 50 -26.28 -1.93 5.77
N ALA A 51 -26.56 -2.23 7.04
CA ALA A 51 -25.73 -3.13 7.84
C ALA A 51 -25.59 -4.52 7.21
N TYR A 52 -26.69 -5.07 6.69
CA TYR A 52 -26.68 -6.38 6.03
C TYR A 52 -25.87 -6.33 4.72
N SER A 53 -26.17 -5.35 3.89
CA SER A 53 -25.48 -5.17 2.63
C SER A 53 -24.01 -4.84 2.85
N PHE A 54 -23.71 -4.04 3.87
CA PHE A 54 -22.33 -3.73 4.25
C PHE A 54 -21.54 -5.00 4.56
N SER A 55 -22.09 -5.87 5.43
CA SER A 55 -21.41 -7.11 5.83
C SER A 55 -21.14 -8.01 4.64
N LYS A 56 -22.12 -8.17 3.76
CA LYS A 56 -22.00 -9.01 2.57
C LYS A 56 -20.96 -8.43 1.59
N LEU A 57 -21.04 -7.16 1.28
CA LEU A 57 -20.12 -6.50 0.38
C LEU A 57 -18.71 -6.49 0.96
N PHE A 58 -18.58 -6.27 2.25
CA PHE A 58 -17.31 -6.29 2.93
C PHE A 58 -16.64 -7.66 2.81
N GLU A 59 -17.36 -8.75 3.05
CA GLU A 59 -16.81 -10.09 2.94
C GLU A 59 -16.38 -10.42 1.52
N GLN A 60 -17.17 -10.00 0.52
CA GLN A 60 -16.83 -10.19 -0.90
C GLN A 60 -15.57 -9.42 -1.26
N GLU A 61 -15.50 -8.16 -0.87
CA GLU A 61 -14.37 -7.29 -1.16
C GLU A 61 -13.10 -7.79 -0.46
N LYS A 62 -13.22 -8.19 0.80
CA LYS A 62 -12.11 -8.74 1.56
C LYS A 62 -11.54 -9.99 0.89
N THR A 63 -12.40 -10.91 0.47
CA THR A 63 -11.97 -12.13 -0.21
C THR A 63 -11.25 -11.81 -1.52
N ARG A 64 -11.79 -10.87 -2.29
CA ARG A 64 -11.17 -10.45 -3.55
C ARG A 64 -9.78 -9.86 -3.31
N VAL A 65 -9.67 -8.98 -2.34
CA VAL A 65 -8.40 -8.31 -2.01
C VAL A 65 -7.38 -9.31 -1.49
N GLU A 66 -7.80 -10.22 -0.60
CA GLU A 66 -6.90 -11.26 -0.08
C GLU A 66 -6.34 -12.13 -1.19
N THR A 67 -7.18 -12.49 -2.18
CA THR A 67 -6.73 -13.28 -3.34
C THR A 67 -5.70 -12.50 -4.17
N GLU A 68 -5.94 -11.21 -4.41
CA GLU A 68 -4.99 -10.36 -5.11
C GLU A 68 -3.66 -10.25 -4.35
N MET A 69 -3.73 -10.19 -3.03
CA MET A 69 -2.53 -10.10 -2.19
C MET A 69 -1.68 -11.36 -2.24
N LEU A 70 -2.30 -12.53 -2.30
CA LEU A 70 -1.56 -13.78 -2.49
C LEU A 70 -0.78 -13.76 -3.81
N LYS A 71 -1.37 -13.21 -4.84
CA LYS A 71 -0.68 -13.05 -6.12
C LYS A 71 0.50 -12.09 -5.99
N LYS A 72 0.37 -11.03 -5.20
CA LYS A 72 1.46 -10.08 -4.98
C LYS A 72 2.66 -10.74 -4.27
N ILE A 73 2.40 -11.64 -3.33
CA ILE A 73 3.47 -12.41 -2.68
C ILE A 73 4.21 -13.24 -3.74
N TYR A 74 3.47 -13.94 -4.58
CA TYR A 74 4.06 -14.75 -5.65
C TYR A 74 4.89 -13.89 -6.60
N ASP A 75 4.33 -12.77 -7.07
CA ASP A 75 5.02 -11.88 -8.01
C ASP A 75 6.32 -11.34 -7.41
N ALA A 76 6.29 -10.90 -6.16
CA ALA A 76 7.48 -10.39 -5.48
C ALA A 76 8.54 -11.49 -5.29
N ASN A 77 8.12 -12.69 -4.90
CA ASN A 77 9.02 -13.83 -4.74
C ASN A 77 9.69 -14.20 -6.06
N GLN A 78 8.96 -14.15 -7.17
CA GLN A 78 9.51 -14.44 -8.50
C GLN A 78 10.59 -13.44 -8.90
N GLN A 79 10.51 -12.23 -8.41
CA GLN A 79 11.51 -11.18 -8.68
C GLN A 79 12.69 -11.22 -7.72
N GLY A 80 12.66 -12.08 -6.72
CA GLY A 80 13.79 -12.26 -5.80
C GLY A 80 13.61 -11.64 -4.41
N VAL A 81 12.44 -11.10 -4.09
CA VAL A 81 12.12 -10.63 -2.74
C VAL A 81 11.62 -11.82 -1.94
N LYS A 82 12.40 -12.25 -0.95
CA LYS A 82 12.12 -13.48 -0.21
C LYS A 82 11.13 -13.27 0.94
N ASP A 83 11.22 -12.13 1.61
CA ASP A 83 10.41 -11.86 2.80
C ASP A 83 9.35 -10.82 2.45
N VAL A 84 8.11 -11.30 2.26
CA VAL A 84 6.96 -10.48 1.86
C VAL A 84 5.82 -10.74 2.83
N ALA A 85 5.30 -9.68 3.44
CA ALA A 85 4.11 -9.74 4.27
C ALA A 85 3.00 -8.95 3.60
N VAL A 86 1.79 -9.50 3.59
CA VAL A 86 0.61 -8.79 3.08
C VAL A 86 -0.33 -8.48 4.22
N ILE A 87 -0.93 -7.30 4.16
CA ILE A 87 -1.80 -6.77 5.20
C ILE A 87 -3.05 -6.23 4.53
N VAL A 88 -4.22 -6.71 4.95
CA VAL A 88 -5.52 -6.24 4.47
C VAL A 88 -6.28 -5.71 5.67
N GLU A 89 -6.65 -4.44 5.61
CA GLU A 89 -7.34 -3.77 6.71
C GLU A 89 -8.50 -2.95 6.18
N VAL A 90 -9.37 -2.50 7.08
CA VAL A 90 -10.53 -1.67 6.75
C VAL A 90 -10.41 -0.35 7.47
N GLY A 91 -10.66 0.75 6.80
CA GLY A 91 -10.64 2.05 7.42
C GLY A 91 -10.33 3.17 6.45
N ASP A 92 -9.75 4.24 6.99
CA ASP A 92 -9.28 5.39 6.24
C ASP A 92 -7.85 5.13 5.77
N PRO A 93 -7.61 5.01 4.46
CA PRO A 93 -6.29 4.63 3.95
C PRO A 93 -5.15 5.50 4.45
N LYS A 94 -5.28 6.82 4.40
CA LYS A 94 -4.18 7.72 4.76
C LYS A 94 -3.75 7.58 6.22
N ARG A 95 -4.73 7.44 7.11
CA ARG A 95 -4.44 7.28 8.55
C ARG A 95 -3.85 5.91 8.83
N TYR A 96 -4.36 4.89 8.17
CA TYR A 96 -3.89 3.53 8.38
C TYR A 96 -2.45 3.35 7.90
N ILE A 97 -2.09 3.93 6.76
CA ILE A 97 -0.72 3.89 6.25
C ILE A 97 0.24 4.48 7.27
N ILE A 98 -0.09 5.65 7.80
CA ILE A 98 0.77 6.33 8.78
C ILE A 98 0.87 5.53 10.08
N HIS A 99 -0.25 4.99 10.56
CA HIS A 99 -0.27 4.18 11.76
C HIS A 99 0.60 2.91 11.58
N ALA A 100 0.43 2.22 10.48
CA ALA A 100 1.20 1.01 10.17
C ALA A 100 2.70 1.30 10.11
N ALA A 101 3.07 2.39 9.47
CA ALA A 101 4.48 2.74 9.26
C ALA A 101 5.14 3.32 10.52
N THR A 102 4.37 3.86 11.44
CA THR A 102 4.90 4.54 12.62
C THR A 102 4.85 3.66 13.87
N GLU A 103 3.75 2.94 14.07
CA GLU A 103 3.47 2.28 15.34
C GLU A 103 3.42 0.76 15.26
N THR A 104 3.07 0.20 14.12
CA THR A 104 2.86 -1.25 14.01
C THR A 104 4.07 -2.00 13.46
N TYR A 105 4.71 -1.46 12.43
CA TYR A 105 5.84 -2.10 11.75
C TYR A 105 7.04 -1.17 11.71
N PRO A 106 8.27 -1.72 11.72
CA PRO A 106 9.49 -0.90 11.71
C PRO A 106 9.83 -0.39 10.30
N ILE A 107 8.92 0.31 9.65
CA ILE A 107 9.06 0.78 8.28
C ILE A 107 10.07 1.92 8.19
N ASP A 108 11.00 1.82 7.24
CA ASP A 108 11.97 2.87 6.97
C ASP A 108 11.82 3.50 5.58
N LEU A 109 10.95 2.93 4.74
CA LEU A 109 10.59 3.53 3.46
C LEU A 109 9.15 3.21 3.11
N ILE A 110 8.37 4.23 2.77
CA ILE A 110 7.03 4.06 2.20
C ILE A 110 7.12 4.34 0.70
N VAL A 111 6.59 3.43 -0.12
CA VAL A 111 6.46 3.61 -1.56
C VAL A 111 4.97 3.75 -1.88
N ILE A 112 4.60 4.82 -2.54
CA ILE A 112 3.19 5.12 -2.79
C ILE A 112 3.02 5.78 -4.16
N GLY A 113 1.92 5.47 -4.85
CA GLY A 113 1.59 6.13 -6.10
C GLY A 113 1.23 7.59 -5.90
N GLY A 114 1.56 8.43 -6.85
CA GLY A 114 1.28 9.87 -6.76
C GLY A 114 -0.20 10.20 -6.78
N THR A 115 -0.99 9.38 -7.47
CA THR A 115 -2.45 9.50 -7.50
C THR A 115 -3.06 8.12 -7.31
N GLY A 116 -4.32 8.07 -6.89
CA GLY A 116 -5.03 6.82 -6.74
C GLY A 116 -6.32 6.81 -7.53
N LYS A 117 -7.26 5.97 -7.11
CA LYS A 117 -8.59 5.93 -7.70
C LYS A 117 -9.29 7.27 -7.55
N GLY A 118 -10.00 7.72 -8.59
CA GLY A 118 -10.79 8.94 -8.55
C GLY A 118 -9.99 10.22 -8.65
N ALA A 119 -8.71 10.16 -8.95
CA ALA A 119 -7.90 11.37 -9.16
C ALA A 119 -8.41 12.14 -10.39
N LEU A 120 -8.66 13.44 -10.20
CA LEU A 120 -9.22 14.29 -11.24
C LEU A 120 -8.17 15.13 -11.98
N SER A 121 -6.96 15.23 -11.44
CA SER A 121 -5.91 16.06 -12.03
C SER A 121 -4.59 15.34 -12.03
N ARG A 122 -3.87 15.45 -13.14
CA ARG A 122 -2.52 14.89 -13.29
C ARG A 122 -1.43 15.76 -12.68
N ALA A 123 -1.76 17.03 -12.45
CA ALA A 123 -0.78 18.01 -11.97
C ALA A 123 -0.65 18.00 -10.45
N VAL A 124 -1.58 17.34 -9.75
CA VAL A 124 -1.69 17.38 -8.31
C VAL A 124 -1.52 15.98 -7.74
N VAL A 125 -0.75 15.86 -6.69
CA VAL A 125 -0.62 14.64 -5.91
C VAL A 125 -1.96 14.36 -5.22
N GLY A 126 -2.38 13.09 -5.18
CA GLY A 126 -3.63 12.70 -4.55
C GLY A 126 -3.64 12.98 -3.04
N SER A 127 -4.84 13.09 -2.47
CA SER A 127 -5.00 13.47 -1.07
C SER A 127 -4.34 12.48 -0.09
N THR A 128 -4.43 11.19 -0.37
CA THR A 128 -3.79 10.17 0.47
C THR A 128 -2.27 10.33 0.42
N THR A 129 -1.71 10.49 -0.76
CA THR A 129 -0.26 10.66 -0.93
C THR A 129 0.23 11.94 -0.26
N ASP A 130 -0.50 13.04 -0.45
CA ASP A 130 -0.16 14.30 0.20
C ASP A 130 -0.14 14.16 1.72
N TYR A 131 -1.14 13.52 2.30
CA TYR A 131 -1.20 13.29 3.73
C TYR A 131 0.00 12.44 4.20
N VAL A 132 0.31 11.37 3.47
CA VAL A 132 1.42 10.48 3.84
C VAL A 132 2.75 11.21 3.79
N VAL A 133 3.00 11.98 2.73
CA VAL A 133 4.24 12.77 2.62
C VAL A 133 4.39 13.74 3.79
N ASN A 134 3.30 14.38 4.19
CA ASN A 134 3.35 15.38 5.25
C ASN A 134 3.42 14.79 6.66
N HIS A 135 2.99 13.56 6.88
CA HIS A 135 2.90 12.99 8.21
C HIS A 135 3.85 11.82 8.47
N ALA A 136 4.48 11.26 7.44
CA ALA A 136 5.40 10.14 7.61
C ALA A 136 6.65 10.56 8.36
N LYS A 137 7.13 9.68 9.25
CA LYS A 137 8.39 9.89 9.98
C LYS A 137 9.57 9.22 9.29
N CYS A 138 9.31 8.46 8.24
CA CYS A 138 10.34 7.83 7.43
C CYS A 138 10.34 8.43 6.02
N SER A 139 11.28 7.98 5.18
CA SER A 139 11.35 8.40 3.79
C SER A 139 10.13 7.93 3.01
N VAL A 140 9.69 8.73 2.05
CA VAL A 140 8.56 8.41 1.17
C VAL A 140 9.00 8.54 -0.28
N PHE A 141 8.79 7.49 -1.04
CA PHE A 141 9.06 7.47 -2.48
C PHE A 141 7.71 7.54 -3.19
N VAL A 142 7.48 8.62 -3.92
CA VAL A 142 6.23 8.83 -4.66
C VAL A 142 6.45 8.44 -6.11
N VAL A 143 5.65 7.50 -6.60
CA VAL A 143 5.75 6.97 -7.96
C VAL A 143 4.70 7.66 -8.84
N LYS A 144 5.14 8.30 -9.91
CA LYS A 144 4.26 8.99 -10.84
C LYS A 144 3.86 8.14 -12.05
#